data_2c6d2a199de151ee8579af5a33a2949a
#
_entry.id   2c6d2a199de151ee8579af5a33a2949a
#
_cell.length_a   1.000
_cell.length_b   1.000
_cell.length_c   1.000
_cell.angle_alpha   90.00
_cell.angle_beta   90.00
_cell.angle_gamma   90.00
#
_symmetry.space_group_name_H-M   'P 1'
#
loop_
_entity.id
_entity.type
_entity.pdbx_description
1 polymer ?
#
loop_
_entity_poly.entity_id
_entity_poly.type
_entity_poly.pdbx_seq_one_letter_code
_entity_poly.pdbx_strand_id
1 'polypeptide(L)'
;MSVRMGLIRKKADWNVEDFRAYWRDKHGKLAARAPKLREYWQNHVTDRLQRGIQFARGPWDFDGFSQLSFDDQQQADRAFNQSDMAAALIEDENRFIGHLHIVTAEQRVVVPVPPQEERARLLKRMSTLKRRPDVSEEDFRREWKIHGDYVQKMPGVAGYRQNVIVARELVKGEPCGYEDLPIDGIVELWFEDTETLDAAFSSPEGKVTMQHATTFIDEITAFVVEERRVV
;
A
#
# COMPACT_ATOMS: atom_id res chain seq x y z
N MET A 1 6.38 0.72 -15.07
CA MET A 1 5.74 1.82 -14.29
C MET A 1 6.23 1.71 -12.87
N SER A 2 6.73 2.78 -12.31
CA SER A 2 7.20 2.85 -10.92
C SER A 2 6.09 3.45 -10.05
N VAL A 3 5.82 2.83 -8.90
CA VAL A 3 4.85 3.30 -7.92
C VAL A 3 5.58 3.71 -6.65
N ARG A 4 5.50 4.99 -6.30
CA ARG A 4 6.00 5.52 -5.04
C ARG A 4 4.85 5.57 -4.03
N MET A 5 5.02 4.93 -2.89
CA MET A 5 4.00 4.88 -1.84
C MET A 5 4.53 5.56 -0.58
N GLY A 6 3.74 6.48 -0.04
CA GLY A 6 3.94 7.03 1.30
C GLY A 6 3.11 6.25 2.31
N LEU A 7 3.76 5.74 3.34
CA LEU A 7 3.16 5.05 4.48
C LEU A 7 3.03 6.09 5.59
N ILE A 8 1.79 6.57 5.81
CA ILE A 8 1.53 7.82 6.52
C ILE A 8 0.92 7.55 7.89
N ARG A 9 1.49 8.13 8.93
CA ARG A 9 0.86 8.29 10.22
C ARG A 9 0.62 9.78 10.49
N LYS A 10 -0.60 10.14 10.85
CA LYS A 10 -0.95 11.52 11.21
C LYS A 10 -0.24 11.98 12.48
N LYS A 11 -0.11 13.27 12.71
CA LYS A 11 0.30 13.81 14.01
C LYS A 11 -0.69 13.43 15.11
N ALA A 12 -0.17 13.28 16.33
CA ALA A 12 -0.97 12.84 17.48
C ALA A 12 -2.06 13.85 17.87
N ASP A 13 -1.82 15.14 17.63
CA ASP A 13 -2.71 16.25 17.92
C ASP A 13 -3.81 16.48 16.85
N TRP A 14 -3.77 15.72 15.74
CA TRP A 14 -4.83 15.76 14.73
C TRP A 14 -5.88 14.67 15.00
N ASN A 15 -7.16 14.98 14.89
CA ASN A 15 -8.19 13.95 14.78
C ASN A 15 -8.20 13.33 13.37
N VAL A 16 -8.90 12.22 13.21
CA VAL A 16 -8.89 11.46 11.95
C VAL A 16 -9.62 12.21 10.83
N GLU A 17 -10.72 12.89 11.17
CA GLU A 17 -11.55 13.61 10.22
C GLU A 17 -10.81 14.81 9.63
N ASP A 18 -10.17 15.61 10.46
CA ASP A 18 -9.39 16.78 10.04
C ASP A 18 -8.15 16.34 9.22
N PHE A 19 -7.47 15.28 9.67
CA PHE A 19 -6.36 14.69 8.91
C PHE A 19 -6.79 14.28 7.50
N ARG A 20 -7.89 13.52 7.37
CA ARG A 20 -8.40 13.07 6.08
C ARG A 20 -8.84 14.24 5.20
N ALA A 21 -9.53 15.22 5.77
CA ALA A 21 -9.99 16.41 5.06
C ALA A 21 -8.79 17.23 4.54
N TYR A 22 -7.80 17.47 5.40
CA TYR A 22 -6.61 18.23 5.01
C TYR A 22 -5.81 17.50 3.93
N TRP A 23 -5.56 16.19 4.12
CA TRP A 23 -4.84 15.38 3.14
C TRP A 23 -5.53 15.38 1.77
N ARG A 24 -6.86 15.25 1.74
CA ARG A 24 -7.66 15.29 0.52
C ARG A 24 -7.68 16.68 -0.13
N ASP A 25 -8.07 17.70 0.63
CA ASP A 25 -8.50 18.98 0.06
C ASP A 25 -7.36 20.01 -0.07
N LYS A 26 -6.28 19.85 0.70
CA LYS A 26 -5.12 20.74 0.71
C LYS A 26 -3.89 20.04 0.13
N HIS A 27 -3.35 19.06 0.85
CA HIS A 27 -2.13 18.36 0.42
C HIS A 27 -2.30 17.64 -0.92
N GLY A 28 -3.44 16.98 -1.15
CA GLY A 28 -3.72 16.29 -2.40
C GLY A 28 -3.61 17.21 -3.61
N LYS A 29 -4.18 18.41 -3.52
CA LYS A 29 -4.10 19.43 -4.59
C LYS A 29 -2.68 19.96 -4.82
N LEU A 30 -1.88 20.05 -3.77
CA LEU A 30 -0.47 20.45 -3.88
C LEU A 30 0.33 19.34 -4.56
N ALA A 31 0.24 18.10 -4.07
CA ALA A 31 0.97 16.95 -4.60
C ALA A 31 0.55 16.60 -6.04
N ALA A 32 -0.71 16.83 -6.42
CA ALA A 32 -1.20 16.66 -7.79
C ALA A 32 -0.46 17.49 -8.84
N ARG A 33 0.25 18.53 -8.41
CA ARG A 33 1.04 19.40 -9.30
C ARG A 33 2.44 18.85 -9.58
N ALA A 34 2.79 17.68 -9.01
CA ALA A 34 4.10 17.07 -9.21
C ALA A 34 4.35 16.81 -10.71
N PRO A 35 5.52 17.23 -11.25
CA PRO A 35 5.81 17.07 -12.66
C PRO A 35 5.85 15.59 -13.05
N LYS A 36 5.28 15.26 -14.22
CA LYS A 36 5.24 13.91 -14.79
C LYS A 36 4.45 12.88 -13.96
N LEU A 37 3.71 13.30 -12.94
CA LEU A 37 2.77 12.44 -12.23
C LEU A 37 1.71 11.90 -13.21
N ARG A 38 1.50 10.57 -13.21
CA ARG A 38 0.50 9.90 -14.05
C ARG A 38 -0.79 9.65 -13.31
N GLU A 39 -0.65 9.13 -12.07
CA GLU A 39 -1.78 8.87 -11.18
C GLU A 39 -1.40 9.19 -9.75
N TYR A 40 -2.36 9.67 -8.99
CA TYR A 40 -2.26 9.84 -7.56
C TYR A 40 -3.53 9.33 -6.89
N TRP A 41 -3.34 8.35 -6.00
CA TRP A 41 -4.38 7.79 -5.17
C TRP A 41 -4.06 8.01 -3.70
N GLN A 42 -5.09 8.35 -2.92
CA GLN A 42 -5.05 8.36 -1.46
C GLN A 42 -5.88 7.19 -0.94
N ASN A 43 -5.30 6.40 -0.06
CA ASN A 43 -5.96 5.28 0.59
C ASN A 43 -6.05 5.59 2.08
N HIS A 44 -7.21 6.03 2.53
CA HIS A 44 -7.46 6.42 3.92
C HIS A 44 -7.84 5.20 4.74
N VAL A 45 -7.07 4.86 5.77
CA VAL A 45 -7.33 3.70 6.64
C VAL A 45 -8.62 3.90 7.42
N THR A 46 -9.54 2.94 7.30
CA THR A 46 -10.84 2.93 7.99
C THR A 46 -10.94 1.83 9.03
N ASP A 47 -10.20 0.71 8.85
CA ASP A 47 -10.17 -0.42 9.77
C ASP A 47 -8.77 -1.04 9.80
N ARG A 48 -8.36 -1.57 10.96
CA ARG A 48 -7.06 -2.19 11.22
C ARG A 48 -7.15 -3.65 11.66
N LEU A 49 -8.32 -4.25 11.55
CA LEU A 49 -8.52 -5.66 11.92
C LEU A 49 -7.87 -6.59 10.89
N GLN A 50 -7.31 -7.69 11.37
CA GLN A 50 -6.65 -8.69 10.50
C GLN A 50 -7.62 -9.44 9.58
N ARG A 51 -8.91 -9.49 9.89
CA ARG A 51 -9.99 -10.09 9.11
C ARG A 51 -9.59 -11.28 8.25
N GLY A 52 -10.03 -12.47 8.61
CA GLY A 52 -9.84 -13.69 7.83
C GLY A 52 -8.41 -14.27 7.81
N ILE A 53 -7.41 -13.62 8.42
CA ILE A 53 -6.04 -14.11 8.48
C ILE A 53 -5.53 -14.29 9.91
N GLN A 54 -4.63 -15.29 10.10
CA GLN A 54 -4.03 -15.63 11.39
C GLN A 54 -2.51 -15.43 11.38
N PHE A 55 -2.05 -14.37 10.76
CA PHE A 55 -0.64 -13.98 10.78
C PHE A 55 -0.35 -13.02 11.94
N ALA A 56 0.88 -13.03 12.42
CA ALA A 56 1.37 -11.98 13.29
C ALA A 56 1.21 -10.62 12.60
N ARG A 57 0.74 -9.63 13.38
CA ARG A 57 0.69 -8.26 12.92
C ARG A 57 2.04 -7.61 13.22
N GLY A 58 2.65 -6.97 12.23
CA GLY A 58 3.82 -6.14 12.43
C GLY A 58 3.52 -4.85 13.20
N PRO A 59 4.53 -4.07 13.54
CA PRO A 59 4.41 -2.86 14.38
C PRO A 59 3.74 -1.67 13.67
N TRP A 60 3.29 -1.86 12.44
CA TRP A 60 2.82 -0.80 11.57
C TRP A 60 1.41 -0.33 11.95
N ASP A 61 1.28 0.98 12.19
CA ASP A 61 0.01 1.64 12.52
C ASP A 61 -0.17 2.89 11.66
N PHE A 62 -0.44 2.67 10.37
CA PHE A 62 -0.62 3.75 9.40
C PHE A 62 -2.06 4.28 9.39
N ASP A 63 -2.21 5.58 9.12
CA ASP A 63 -3.51 6.25 8.90
C ASP A 63 -3.85 6.36 7.41
N GLY A 64 -2.86 6.10 6.55
CA GLY A 64 -3.09 6.08 5.12
C GLY A 64 -1.88 5.71 4.28
N PHE A 65 -2.17 5.45 2.99
CA PHE A 65 -1.18 5.13 1.97
C PHE A 65 -1.37 6.07 0.78
N SER A 66 -0.36 6.88 0.44
CA SER A 66 -0.35 7.55 -0.85
C SER A 66 0.21 6.60 -1.92
N GLN A 67 -0.32 6.65 -3.13
CA GLN A 67 0.21 5.93 -4.28
C GLN A 67 0.35 6.90 -5.44
N LEU A 68 1.59 7.13 -5.88
CA LEU A 68 1.93 8.03 -6.96
C LEU A 68 2.65 7.25 -8.04
N SER A 69 2.12 7.27 -9.25
CA SER A 69 2.63 6.51 -10.39
C SER A 69 3.38 7.41 -11.36
N PHE A 70 4.55 6.94 -11.80
CA PHE A 70 5.41 7.60 -12.79
C PHE A 70 5.82 6.58 -13.86
N ASP A 71 6.29 7.06 -15.01
CA ASP A 71 6.79 6.18 -16.06
C ASP A 71 8.03 5.40 -15.57
N ASP A 72 8.89 6.06 -14.79
CA ASP A 72 10.11 5.48 -14.21
C ASP A 72 10.45 6.11 -12.86
N GLN A 73 11.39 5.48 -12.14
CA GLN A 73 11.88 5.94 -10.84
C GLN A 73 12.56 7.31 -10.90
N GLN A 74 13.29 7.60 -11.97
CA GLN A 74 14.01 8.86 -12.10
C GLN A 74 13.07 10.06 -12.17
N GLN A 75 11.89 9.90 -12.81
CA GLN A 75 10.87 10.94 -12.82
C GLN A 75 10.27 11.18 -11.42
N ALA A 76 10.04 10.11 -10.66
CA ALA A 76 9.58 10.23 -9.28
C ALA A 76 10.59 10.98 -8.41
N ASP A 77 11.88 10.63 -8.51
CA ASP A 77 12.95 11.27 -7.74
C ASP A 77 13.10 12.75 -8.09
N ARG A 78 13.03 13.10 -9.37
CA ARG A 78 13.05 14.50 -9.82
C ARG A 78 11.86 15.29 -9.30
N ALA A 79 10.66 14.70 -9.33
CA ALA A 79 9.44 15.36 -8.91
C ALA A 79 9.47 15.74 -7.42
N PHE A 80 10.00 14.86 -6.56
CA PHE A 80 9.93 15.01 -5.10
C PHE A 80 11.21 15.52 -4.45
N ASN A 81 12.36 15.38 -5.10
CA ASN A 81 13.64 15.72 -4.50
C ASN A 81 14.36 16.90 -5.19
N GLN A 82 13.98 17.23 -6.43
CA GLN A 82 14.70 18.21 -7.24
C GLN A 82 13.81 19.32 -7.82
N SER A 83 12.51 19.29 -7.58
CA SER A 83 11.59 20.33 -8.06
C SER A 83 11.43 21.46 -7.06
N ASP A 84 11.05 22.64 -7.54
CA ASP A 84 10.68 23.79 -6.70
C ASP A 84 9.53 23.47 -5.73
N MET A 85 8.79 22.41 -6.00
CA MET A 85 7.70 21.91 -5.14
C MET A 85 8.19 21.10 -3.95
N ALA A 86 9.41 20.57 -3.97
CA ALA A 86 9.91 19.67 -2.90
C ALA A 86 9.85 20.35 -1.55
N ALA A 87 10.33 21.59 -1.44
CA ALA A 87 10.30 22.37 -0.19
C ALA A 87 8.86 22.63 0.27
N ALA A 88 7.97 23.02 -0.64
CA ALA A 88 6.56 23.30 -0.31
C ALA A 88 5.82 22.04 0.14
N LEU A 89 6.13 20.87 -0.47
CA LEU A 89 5.56 19.59 -0.04
C LEU A 89 6.04 19.19 1.36
N ILE A 90 7.35 19.35 1.65
CA ILE A 90 7.91 19.05 2.96
C ILE A 90 7.30 19.97 4.04
N GLU A 91 7.18 21.27 3.75
CA GLU A 91 6.55 22.21 4.69
C GLU A 91 5.11 21.82 4.96
N ASP A 92 4.35 21.46 3.93
CA ASP A 92 2.95 21.07 4.07
C ASP A 92 2.80 19.73 4.79
N GLU A 93 3.61 18.72 4.46
CA GLU A 93 3.65 17.42 5.12
C GLU A 93 3.92 17.57 6.62
N ASN A 94 4.85 18.43 7.00
CA ASN A 94 5.18 18.71 8.40
C ASN A 94 4.03 19.32 9.22
N ARG A 95 2.96 19.77 8.60
CA ARG A 95 1.79 20.30 9.31
C ARG A 95 0.91 19.21 9.89
N PHE A 96 0.72 18.10 9.19
CA PHE A 96 -0.28 17.08 9.51
C PHE A 96 0.26 15.64 9.62
N ILE A 97 1.46 15.37 9.07
CA ILE A 97 2.10 14.05 9.10
C ILE A 97 3.05 13.97 10.31
N GLY A 98 2.85 12.96 11.15
CA GLY A 98 3.74 12.63 12.26
C GLY A 98 4.88 11.71 11.85
N HIS A 99 4.58 10.68 11.03
CA HIS A 99 5.58 9.78 10.46
C HIS A 99 5.25 9.50 8.99
N LEU A 100 6.28 9.50 8.16
CA LEU A 100 6.19 9.20 6.73
C LEU A 100 7.36 8.30 6.34
N HIS A 101 7.08 7.03 6.09
CA HIS A 101 8.01 6.16 5.38
C HIS A 101 7.64 6.12 3.91
N ILE A 102 8.62 5.95 3.05
CA ILE A 102 8.40 5.88 1.62
C ILE A 102 8.97 4.59 1.07
N VAL A 103 8.20 3.94 0.23
CA VAL A 103 8.66 2.78 -0.52
C VAL A 103 8.42 2.99 -2.00
N THR A 104 9.34 2.49 -2.81
CA THR A 104 9.14 2.36 -4.24
C THR A 104 8.87 0.91 -4.57
N ALA A 105 7.88 0.67 -5.40
CA ALA A 105 7.44 -0.68 -5.73
C ALA A 105 7.35 -0.90 -7.25
N GLU A 106 7.67 -2.13 -7.63
CA GLU A 106 7.28 -2.72 -8.91
C GLU A 106 5.88 -3.33 -8.75
N GLN A 107 4.92 -2.82 -9.51
CA GLN A 107 3.53 -3.26 -9.43
C GLN A 107 3.22 -4.33 -10.47
N ARG A 108 2.59 -5.41 -10.02
CA ARG A 108 2.05 -6.47 -10.84
C ARG A 108 0.53 -6.58 -10.63
N VAL A 109 -0.24 -6.52 -11.71
CA VAL A 109 -1.66 -6.84 -11.69
C VAL A 109 -1.81 -8.35 -11.85
N VAL A 110 -2.43 -9.00 -10.87
CA VAL A 110 -2.67 -10.45 -10.85
C VAL A 110 -4.11 -10.75 -11.23
N VAL A 111 -5.07 -10.06 -10.58
CA VAL A 111 -6.47 -10.05 -11.00
C VAL A 111 -6.76 -8.63 -11.51
N PRO A 112 -7.30 -8.48 -12.73
CA PRO A 112 -7.63 -7.17 -13.28
C PRO A 112 -8.47 -6.35 -12.29
N VAL A 113 -8.06 -5.10 -12.08
CA VAL A 113 -8.78 -4.20 -11.17
C VAL A 113 -9.91 -3.54 -11.92
N PRO A 114 -11.14 -3.52 -11.38
CA PRO A 114 -12.28 -2.89 -12.02
C PRO A 114 -12.05 -1.40 -12.32
N PRO A 115 -12.77 -0.83 -13.31
CA PRO A 115 -12.76 0.61 -13.56
C PRO A 115 -13.07 1.42 -12.31
N GLN A 116 -12.64 2.69 -12.27
CA GLN A 116 -12.76 3.55 -11.10
C GLN A 116 -14.20 3.65 -10.56
N GLU A 117 -15.20 3.75 -11.44
CA GLU A 117 -16.61 3.89 -11.05
C GLU A 117 -17.14 2.65 -10.31
N GLU A 118 -16.73 1.47 -10.73
CA GLU A 118 -17.06 0.20 -10.07
C GLU A 118 -16.25 0.05 -8.77
N ARG A 119 -14.96 0.33 -8.84
CA ARG A 119 -14.01 0.21 -7.74
C ARG A 119 -14.35 1.12 -6.56
N ALA A 120 -14.93 2.27 -6.79
CA ALA A 120 -15.37 3.19 -5.75
C ALA A 120 -16.45 2.61 -4.80
N ARG A 121 -17.10 1.50 -5.21
CA ARG A 121 -18.11 0.79 -4.40
C ARG A 121 -17.55 -0.43 -3.69
N LEU A 122 -16.33 -0.84 -4.03
CA LEU A 122 -15.69 -2.02 -3.47
C LEU A 122 -14.95 -1.69 -2.18
N LEU A 123 -14.92 -2.65 -1.29
CA LEU A 123 -14.03 -2.66 -0.15
C LEU A 123 -12.61 -2.93 -0.64
N LYS A 124 -11.68 -2.02 -0.35
CA LYS A 124 -10.25 -2.23 -0.62
C LYS A 124 -9.53 -2.61 0.66
N ARG A 125 -8.78 -3.73 0.59
CA ARG A 125 -7.83 -4.13 1.62
C ARG A 125 -6.42 -3.89 1.12
N MET A 126 -5.60 -3.23 1.94
CA MET A 126 -4.15 -3.16 1.77
C MET A 126 -3.47 -3.92 2.91
N SER A 127 -2.34 -4.56 2.61
CA SER A 127 -1.57 -5.25 3.64
C SER A 127 -0.08 -5.11 3.37
N THR A 128 0.70 -4.78 4.40
CA THR A 128 2.16 -4.89 4.33
C THR A 128 2.57 -6.32 4.64
N LEU A 129 3.57 -6.82 3.92
CA LEU A 129 4.14 -8.15 4.06
C LEU A 129 5.59 -8.05 4.51
N LYS A 130 5.97 -8.90 5.46
CA LYS A 130 7.35 -9.16 5.84
C LYS A 130 7.65 -10.63 5.59
N ARG A 131 8.75 -10.90 4.86
CA ARG A 131 9.19 -12.27 4.62
C ARG A 131 9.69 -12.93 5.89
N ARG A 132 9.70 -14.26 5.91
CA ARG A 132 10.32 -15.06 6.97
C ARG A 132 11.83 -14.80 7.02
N PRO A 133 12.46 -14.87 8.20
CA PRO A 133 13.91 -14.66 8.34
C PRO A 133 14.77 -15.67 7.56
N ASP A 134 14.23 -16.86 7.31
CA ASP A 134 14.91 -17.94 6.57
C ASP A 134 14.63 -17.90 5.05
N VAL A 135 13.92 -16.89 4.56
CA VAL A 135 13.57 -16.70 3.15
C VAL A 135 14.34 -15.52 2.58
N SER A 136 15.08 -15.76 1.48
CA SER A 136 15.77 -14.69 0.76
C SER A 136 14.79 -13.75 0.05
N GLU A 137 15.24 -12.55 -0.32
CA GLU A 137 14.43 -11.62 -1.13
C GLU A 137 14.03 -12.24 -2.48
N GLU A 138 14.95 -12.96 -3.12
CA GLU A 138 14.69 -13.63 -4.39
C GLU A 138 13.63 -14.72 -4.24
N ASP A 139 13.74 -15.55 -3.19
CA ASP A 139 12.75 -16.58 -2.90
C ASP A 139 11.38 -15.99 -2.55
N PHE A 140 11.34 -14.91 -1.75
CA PHE A 140 10.11 -14.20 -1.47
C PHE A 140 9.43 -13.71 -2.76
N ARG A 141 10.17 -13.08 -3.66
CA ARG A 141 9.64 -12.60 -4.95
C ARG A 141 9.10 -13.74 -5.80
N ARG A 142 9.81 -14.87 -5.85
CA ARG A 142 9.39 -16.06 -6.59
C ARG A 142 8.12 -16.66 -5.99
N GLU A 143 8.10 -16.91 -4.68
CA GLU A 143 6.95 -17.50 -3.99
C GLU A 143 5.73 -16.57 -4.03
N TRP A 144 5.92 -15.27 -3.86
CA TRP A 144 4.81 -14.33 -3.95
C TRP A 144 4.21 -14.24 -5.37
N LYS A 145 5.04 -14.43 -6.39
CA LYS A 145 4.54 -14.55 -7.76
C LYS A 145 3.65 -15.79 -7.91
N ILE A 146 4.09 -16.95 -7.41
CA ILE A 146 3.33 -18.21 -7.41
C ILE A 146 2.04 -18.06 -6.57
N HIS A 147 2.12 -17.38 -5.43
CA HIS A 147 0.99 -17.08 -4.56
C HIS A 147 -0.14 -16.34 -5.29
N GLY A 148 0.19 -15.56 -6.31
CA GLY A 148 -0.80 -14.93 -7.18
C GLY A 148 -1.78 -15.92 -7.80
N ASP A 149 -1.31 -17.09 -8.20
CA ASP A 149 -2.14 -18.13 -8.83
C ASP A 149 -3.12 -18.78 -7.83
N TYR A 150 -2.79 -18.78 -6.54
CA TYR A 150 -3.70 -19.20 -5.47
C TYR A 150 -4.77 -18.16 -5.22
N VAL A 151 -4.39 -16.89 -5.11
CA VAL A 151 -5.34 -15.79 -4.87
C VAL A 151 -6.36 -15.67 -5.98
N GLN A 152 -5.98 -15.89 -7.25
CA GLN A 152 -6.90 -15.88 -8.39
C GLN A 152 -8.04 -16.92 -8.27
N LYS A 153 -7.85 -17.96 -7.48
CA LYS A 153 -8.84 -19.02 -7.27
C LYS A 153 -9.78 -18.72 -6.10
N MET A 154 -9.45 -17.74 -5.27
CA MET A 154 -10.30 -17.36 -4.13
C MET A 154 -11.61 -16.73 -4.64
N PRO A 155 -12.76 -17.19 -4.14
CA PRO A 155 -14.03 -16.60 -4.53
C PRO A 155 -14.16 -15.15 -4.06
N GLY A 156 -14.82 -14.31 -4.83
CA GLY A 156 -15.15 -12.94 -4.45
C GLY A 156 -14.00 -11.94 -4.56
N VAL A 157 -12.80 -12.35 -5.00
CA VAL A 157 -11.70 -11.42 -5.28
C VAL A 157 -12.00 -10.66 -6.56
N ALA A 158 -12.38 -9.39 -6.44
CA ALA A 158 -12.73 -8.52 -7.57
C ALA A 158 -11.52 -7.85 -8.22
N GLY A 159 -10.38 -7.78 -7.53
CA GLY A 159 -9.12 -7.25 -8.04
C GLY A 159 -7.95 -7.60 -7.12
N TYR A 160 -6.75 -7.76 -7.70
CA TYR A 160 -5.54 -8.05 -6.92
C TYR A 160 -4.30 -7.46 -7.57
N ARG A 161 -3.54 -6.70 -6.78
CA ARG A 161 -2.21 -6.20 -7.14
C ARG A 161 -1.17 -6.61 -6.11
N GLN A 162 0.03 -6.90 -6.61
CA GLN A 162 1.25 -7.10 -5.84
C GLN A 162 2.18 -5.90 -6.10
N ASN A 163 2.59 -5.23 -5.04
CA ASN A 163 3.58 -4.15 -5.09
C ASN A 163 4.85 -4.65 -4.40
N VAL A 164 5.80 -5.14 -5.19
CA VAL A 164 7.10 -5.65 -4.69
C VAL A 164 8.00 -4.46 -4.38
N ILE A 165 8.47 -4.35 -3.14
CA ILE A 165 9.30 -3.22 -2.72
C ILE A 165 10.71 -3.37 -3.28
N VAL A 166 11.19 -2.32 -3.95
CA VAL A 166 12.52 -2.26 -4.56
C VAL A 166 13.42 -1.18 -3.95
N ALA A 167 12.83 -0.17 -3.30
CA ALA A 167 13.58 0.86 -2.58
C ALA A 167 12.78 1.35 -1.37
N ARG A 168 13.49 1.87 -0.36
CA ARG A 168 12.95 2.31 0.93
C ARG A 168 13.58 3.61 1.36
N GLU A 169 12.77 4.49 1.97
CA GLU A 169 13.22 5.69 2.68
C GLU A 169 12.56 5.68 4.07
N LEU A 170 13.36 5.67 5.11
CA LEU A 170 12.85 5.70 6.49
C LEU A 170 12.18 7.05 6.78
N VAL A 171 12.83 8.10 6.30
CA VAL A 171 12.30 9.47 6.23
C VAL A 171 12.43 9.91 4.78
N LYS A 172 11.54 10.75 4.31
CA LYS A 172 11.55 11.27 2.93
C LYS A 172 12.92 11.85 2.56
N GLY A 173 13.51 11.30 1.50
CA GLY A 173 14.84 11.68 1.02
C GLY A 173 15.99 10.96 1.72
N GLU A 174 15.74 10.11 2.71
CA GLU A 174 16.75 9.33 3.43
C GLU A 174 16.61 7.83 3.12
N PRO A 175 17.32 7.31 2.11
CA PRO A 175 17.31 5.89 1.80
C PRO A 175 17.73 5.03 3.00
N CYS A 176 17.06 3.88 3.18
CA CYS A 176 17.36 2.96 4.26
C CYS A 176 17.41 1.50 3.78
N GLY A 177 17.94 0.64 4.64
CA GLY A 177 17.99 -0.81 4.41
C GLY A 177 16.70 -1.52 4.78
N TYR A 178 16.69 -2.84 4.50
CA TYR A 178 15.59 -3.71 4.89
C TYR A 178 15.37 -3.76 6.40
N GLU A 179 16.44 -3.78 7.18
CA GLU A 179 16.38 -3.88 8.64
C GLU A 179 15.68 -2.67 9.30
N ASP A 180 15.78 -1.49 8.67
CA ASP A 180 15.14 -0.27 9.16
C ASP A 180 13.65 -0.21 8.81
N LEU A 181 13.27 -0.77 7.65
CA LEU A 181 11.89 -0.83 7.16
C LEU A 181 11.59 -2.20 6.54
N PRO A 182 11.39 -3.25 7.37
CA PRO A 182 11.23 -4.63 6.91
C PRO A 182 9.85 -4.90 6.31
N ILE A 183 9.60 -4.28 5.17
CA ILE A 183 8.41 -4.48 4.33
C ILE A 183 8.88 -4.95 2.95
N ASP A 184 8.54 -6.19 2.58
CA ASP A 184 8.90 -6.79 1.29
C ASP A 184 7.87 -6.50 0.21
N GLY A 185 6.61 -6.30 0.61
CA GLY A 185 5.54 -6.07 -0.33
C GLY A 185 4.32 -5.38 0.28
N ILE A 186 3.51 -4.80 -0.60
CA ILE A 186 2.20 -4.27 -0.27
C ILE A 186 1.17 -4.91 -1.18
N VAL A 187 0.22 -5.60 -0.56
CA VAL A 187 -0.94 -6.22 -1.21
C VAL A 187 -2.04 -5.19 -1.39
N GLU A 188 -2.71 -5.22 -2.53
CA GLU A 188 -3.99 -4.56 -2.73
C GLU A 188 -5.01 -5.60 -3.21
N LEU A 189 -6.09 -5.76 -2.47
CA LEU A 189 -7.22 -6.64 -2.77
C LEU A 189 -8.53 -5.86 -2.75
N TRP A 190 -9.41 -6.17 -3.68
CA TRP A 190 -10.76 -5.60 -3.72
C TRP A 190 -11.79 -6.70 -3.59
N PHE A 191 -12.84 -6.42 -2.81
CA PHE A 191 -13.98 -7.28 -2.55
C PHE A 191 -15.27 -6.47 -2.66
N GLU A 192 -16.42 -7.11 -2.81
CA GLU A 192 -17.69 -6.39 -2.79
C GLU A 192 -17.92 -5.71 -1.43
N ASP A 193 -17.68 -6.44 -0.34
CA ASP A 193 -17.87 -5.98 1.04
C ASP A 193 -17.03 -6.82 2.03
N THR A 194 -17.25 -6.60 3.32
CA THR A 194 -16.59 -7.33 4.41
C THR A 194 -17.01 -8.80 4.47
N GLU A 195 -18.27 -9.11 4.18
CA GLU A 195 -18.79 -10.49 4.21
C GLU A 195 -18.13 -11.32 3.11
N THR A 196 -18.02 -10.75 1.91
CA THR A 196 -17.32 -11.36 0.76
C THR A 196 -15.84 -11.58 1.07
N LEU A 197 -15.18 -10.62 1.71
CA LEU A 197 -13.80 -10.76 2.17
C LEU A 197 -13.65 -11.92 3.15
N ASP A 198 -14.47 -11.97 4.21
CA ASP A 198 -14.39 -13.01 5.23
C ASP A 198 -14.74 -14.40 4.65
N ALA A 199 -15.71 -14.47 3.73
CA ALA A 199 -16.05 -15.70 3.01
C ALA A 199 -14.90 -16.17 2.11
N ALA A 200 -14.22 -15.26 1.40
CA ALA A 200 -13.07 -15.58 0.54
C ALA A 200 -11.94 -16.25 1.34
N PHE A 201 -11.54 -15.67 2.46
CA PHE A 201 -10.48 -16.25 3.31
C PHE A 201 -10.91 -17.52 4.04
N SER A 202 -12.20 -17.70 4.33
CA SER A 202 -12.75 -18.90 4.97
C SER A 202 -13.00 -20.05 4.01
N SER A 203 -13.00 -19.80 2.71
CA SER A 203 -13.20 -20.81 1.65
C SER A 203 -12.07 -21.86 1.65
N PRO A 204 -12.29 -23.03 1.03
CA PRO A 204 -11.23 -24.02 0.81
C PRO A 204 -10.03 -23.42 0.09
N GLU A 205 -10.26 -22.62 -0.95
CA GLU A 205 -9.22 -21.94 -1.73
C GLU A 205 -8.47 -20.89 -0.90
N GLY A 206 -9.20 -20.13 -0.07
CA GLY A 206 -8.61 -19.17 0.88
C GLY A 206 -7.70 -19.85 1.89
N LYS A 207 -8.11 -20.98 2.45
CA LYS A 207 -7.30 -21.76 3.39
C LYS A 207 -6.01 -22.28 2.74
N VAL A 208 -6.09 -22.82 1.53
CA VAL A 208 -4.92 -23.27 0.76
C VAL A 208 -4.00 -22.08 0.45
N THR A 209 -4.57 -20.96 0.05
CA THR A 209 -3.83 -19.71 -0.21
C THR A 209 -3.07 -19.25 1.04
N MET A 210 -3.74 -19.20 2.20
CA MET A 210 -3.10 -18.78 3.44
C MET A 210 -2.08 -19.80 3.95
N GLN A 211 -2.30 -21.11 3.73
CA GLN A 211 -1.30 -22.14 4.02
C GLN A 211 -0.04 -21.94 3.17
N HIS A 212 -0.18 -21.66 1.87
CA HIS A 212 0.97 -21.32 1.03
C HIS A 212 1.69 -20.06 1.55
N ALA A 213 0.96 -19.03 1.98
CA ALA A 213 1.55 -17.82 2.53
C ALA A 213 2.50 -18.09 3.71
N THR A 214 2.21 -19.07 4.58
CA THR A 214 3.06 -19.42 5.72
C THR A 214 4.45 -19.95 5.33
N THR A 215 4.65 -20.35 4.07
CA THR A 215 5.95 -20.85 3.60
C THR A 215 6.97 -19.76 3.38
N PHE A 216 6.55 -18.51 3.16
CA PHE A 216 7.43 -17.40 2.84
C PHE A 216 7.14 -16.07 3.56
N ILE A 217 5.98 -15.93 4.21
CA ILE A 217 5.58 -14.73 4.96
C ILE A 217 5.65 -15.01 6.47
N ASP A 218 6.22 -14.06 7.21
CA ASP A 218 6.27 -14.02 8.67
C ASP A 218 5.15 -13.15 9.24
N GLU A 219 5.03 -11.92 8.76
CA GLU A 219 4.03 -10.96 9.26
C GLU A 219 3.19 -10.40 8.10
N ILE A 220 1.89 -10.24 8.38
CA ILE A 220 0.95 -9.49 7.54
C ILE A 220 0.27 -8.45 8.40
N THR A 221 0.39 -7.17 8.04
CA THR A 221 -0.36 -6.09 8.69
C THR A 221 -1.45 -5.59 7.76
N ALA A 222 -2.70 -5.91 8.09
CA ALA A 222 -3.85 -5.60 7.26
C ALA A 222 -4.52 -4.28 7.63
N PHE A 223 -5.04 -3.61 6.60
CA PHE A 223 -5.81 -2.37 6.68
C PHE A 223 -6.96 -2.43 5.69
N VAL A 224 -8.15 -2.03 6.09
CA VAL A 224 -9.21 -1.65 5.15
C VAL A 224 -9.08 -0.17 4.88
N VAL A 225 -9.20 0.22 3.63
CA VAL A 225 -8.99 1.60 3.21
C VAL A 225 -10.13 2.10 2.32
N GLU A 226 -10.43 3.38 2.45
CA GLU A 226 -11.23 4.13 1.48
C GLU A 226 -10.28 4.73 0.44
N GLU A 227 -10.44 4.31 -0.81
CA GLU A 227 -9.61 4.75 -1.93
C GLU A 227 -10.20 6.00 -2.58
N ARG A 228 -9.35 7.00 -2.83
CA ARG A 228 -9.73 8.24 -3.52
C ARG A 228 -8.72 8.58 -4.60
N ARG A 229 -9.20 8.82 -5.80
CA ARG A 229 -8.37 9.36 -6.89
C ARG A 229 -8.21 10.86 -6.72
N VAL A 230 -6.98 11.35 -6.87
CA VAL A 230 -6.63 12.78 -6.89
C VAL A 230 -6.32 13.24 -8.31
N VAL A 231 -5.58 12.42 -9.08
CA VAL A 231 -5.24 12.62 -10.50
C VAL A 231 -5.48 11.35 -11.27
#